data_5f577add6df030af474b54adaafc3f5b
#
_entry.id   5f577add6df030af474b54adaafc3f5b
#
_cell.length_a   1.000
_cell.length_b   1.000
_cell.length_c   1.000
_cell.angle_alpha   90.00
_cell.angle_beta   90.00
_cell.angle_gamma   90.00
#
_symmetry.space_group_name_H-M   'P 1'
#
loop_
_entity.id
_entity.type
_entity.pdbx_description
1 polymer ?
#
loop_
_entity_poly.entity_id
_entity_poly.type
_entity_poly.pdbx_seq_one_letter_code
_entity_poly.pdbx_strand_id
1 'polypeptide(L)'
;MCGILGGFSNKEIDKYKLDHCLSLIRHRGPDSEGSYISSDKKLYLGHTRLAILDLSIAGSQPMISSNKRYVITYNGEVYNFNEIKKKILKSNPRYFFNSSADTEIILGAFETFGFKESLSMMRGMFAIGIWDK
;
A
#
# COMPACT_ATOMS: atom_id res chain seq x y z
N MET A 1 -5.34 -8.32 11.43
CA MET A 1 -5.59 -7.33 10.34
C MET A 1 -4.81 -6.07 10.64
N CYS A 2 -4.17 -5.50 9.63
CA CYS A 2 -3.34 -4.30 9.74
C CYS A 2 -4.14 -3.05 10.15
N GLY A 3 -3.45 -2.01 10.59
CA GLY A 3 -4.02 -0.67 10.75
C GLY A 3 -3.51 0.24 9.64
N ILE A 4 -4.37 1.11 9.13
CA ILE A 4 -4.00 2.14 8.17
C ILE A 4 -4.42 3.51 8.69
N LEU A 5 -3.60 4.51 8.39
CA LEU A 5 -3.85 5.91 8.71
C LEU A 5 -3.54 6.76 7.48
N GLY A 6 -4.40 7.70 7.15
CA GLY A 6 -4.19 8.68 6.09
C GLY A 6 -4.53 10.08 6.56
N GLY A 7 -3.76 11.06 6.13
CA GLY A 7 -4.01 12.47 6.40
C GLY A 7 -3.65 13.34 5.21
N PHE A 8 -4.51 14.30 4.90
CA PHE A 8 -4.26 15.35 3.91
C PHE A 8 -4.58 16.72 4.51
N SER A 9 -3.76 17.72 4.19
CA SER A 9 -3.93 19.08 4.69
C SER A 9 -3.48 20.11 3.65
N ASN A 10 -4.10 21.27 3.64
CA ASN A 10 -3.63 22.43 2.86
C ASN A 10 -2.41 23.12 3.48
N LYS A 11 -2.08 22.79 4.75
CA LYS A 11 -0.89 23.25 5.47
C LYS A 11 0.06 22.09 5.69
N GLU A 12 1.32 22.37 6.03
CA GLU A 12 2.27 21.31 6.42
C GLU A 12 1.73 20.48 7.57
N ILE A 13 1.82 19.18 7.42
CA ILE A 13 1.43 18.19 8.41
C ILE A 13 2.54 18.07 9.47
N ASP A 14 2.15 18.09 10.73
CA ASP A 14 3.01 17.70 11.84
C ASP A 14 3.12 16.16 11.88
N LYS A 15 4.22 15.67 11.32
CA LYS A 15 4.49 14.23 11.24
C LYS A 15 4.46 13.54 12.61
N TYR A 16 4.99 14.18 13.65
CA TYR A 16 5.04 13.62 14.99
C TYR A 16 3.65 13.37 15.57
N LYS A 17 2.70 14.28 15.31
CA LYS A 17 1.30 14.07 15.73
C LYS A 17 0.67 12.88 15.00
N LEU A 18 0.93 12.72 13.71
CA LEU A 18 0.38 11.60 12.96
C LEU A 18 1.08 10.27 13.28
N ASP A 19 2.39 10.27 13.56
CA ASP A 19 3.08 9.08 14.07
C ASP A 19 2.51 8.68 15.46
N HIS A 20 2.18 9.66 16.31
CA HIS A 20 1.48 9.37 17.56
C HIS A 20 0.09 8.77 17.31
N CYS A 21 -0.70 9.34 16.40
CA CYS A 21 -1.99 8.75 16.01
C CYS A 21 -1.85 7.33 15.46
N LEU A 22 -0.80 7.06 14.67
CA LEU A 22 -0.50 5.72 14.16
C LEU A 22 -0.23 4.74 15.31
N SER A 23 0.53 5.17 16.33
CA SER A 23 0.85 4.33 17.49
C SER A 23 -0.40 3.89 18.26
N LEU A 24 -1.47 4.67 18.27
CA LEU A 24 -2.74 4.33 18.95
C LEU A 24 -3.46 3.12 18.31
N ILE A 25 -3.18 2.85 17.03
CA ILE A 25 -3.74 1.70 16.31
C ILE A 25 -2.75 0.53 16.19
N ARG A 26 -1.63 0.55 16.93
CA ARG A 26 -0.60 -0.50 16.89
C ARG A 26 -1.14 -1.88 17.27
N HIS A 27 -2.19 -1.94 18.10
CA HIS A 27 -2.85 -3.20 18.46
C HIS A 27 -3.41 -3.96 17.24
N ARG A 28 -3.63 -3.29 16.09
CA ARG A 28 -4.08 -3.93 14.86
C ARG A 28 -2.97 -4.64 14.09
N GLY A 29 -1.73 -4.19 14.27
CA GLY A 29 -0.58 -4.75 13.57
C GLY A 29 0.69 -4.53 14.39
N PRO A 30 0.97 -5.41 15.37
CA PRO A 30 2.05 -5.22 16.32
C PRO A 30 3.44 -5.52 15.77
N ASP A 31 3.55 -6.16 14.59
CA ASP A 31 4.82 -6.69 14.08
C ASP A 31 5.75 -5.62 13.54
N SER A 32 5.20 -4.61 12.88
CA SER A 32 5.97 -3.44 12.45
C SER A 32 5.05 -2.26 12.15
N GLU A 33 5.66 -1.07 12.06
CA GLU A 33 4.98 0.14 11.61
C GLU A 33 5.82 0.89 10.59
N GLY A 34 5.16 1.66 9.73
CA GLY A 34 5.80 2.51 8.75
C GLY A 34 4.96 3.74 8.46
N SER A 35 5.63 4.81 8.05
CA SER A 35 4.97 6.03 7.64
C SER A 35 5.64 6.65 6.41
N TYR A 36 4.85 7.35 5.62
CA TYR A 36 5.27 8.13 4.48
C TYR A 36 4.69 9.53 4.59
N ILE A 37 5.49 10.53 4.29
CA ILE A 37 5.05 11.92 4.12
C ILE A 37 5.46 12.43 2.75
N SER A 38 4.56 13.15 2.06
CA SER A 38 4.87 13.75 0.76
C SER A 38 5.95 14.84 0.90
N SER A 39 6.65 15.16 -0.19
CA SER A 39 7.73 16.15 -0.21
C SER A 39 7.27 17.55 0.21
N ASP A 40 6.03 17.91 -0.09
CA ASP A 40 5.38 19.15 0.32
C ASP A 40 4.77 19.09 1.73
N LYS A 41 4.94 17.95 2.43
CA LYS A 41 4.43 17.67 3.78
C LYS A 41 2.91 17.84 3.94
N LYS A 42 2.15 17.68 2.88
CA LYS A 42 0.68 17.83 2.91
C LYS A 42 -0.08 16.52 2.94
N LEU A 43 0.58 15.42 2.64
CA LEU A 43 0.00 14.08 2.71
C LEU A 43 0.83 13.18 3.64
N TYR A 44 0.13 12.41 4.45
CA TYR A 44 0.67 11.36 5.30
C TYR A 44 -0.05 10.05 5.06
N LEU A 45 0.70 8.97 4.95
CA LEU A 45 0.19 7.60 4.99
C LEU A 45 0.94 6.84 6.08
N GLY A 46 0.20 6.10 6.89
CA GLY A 46 0.73 5.27 7.97
C GLY A 46 0.17 3.86 7.91
N HIS A 47 0.96 2.91 8.39
CA HIS A 47 0.62 1.50 8.41
C HIS A 47 1.14 0.82 9.68
N THR A 48 0.29 0.04 10.36
CA THR A 48 0.70 -0.92 11.38
C THR A 48 0.48 -2.33 10.85
N ARG A 49 1.54 -3.14 10.82
CA ARG A 49 1.57 -4.42 10.12
C ARG A 49 1.30 -5.60 11.05
N LEU A 50 0.39 -6.46 10.62
CA LEU A 50 0.30 -7.85 11.04
C LEU A 50 0.81 -8.70 9.87
N ALA A 51 1.99 -9.28 10.00
CA ALA A 51 2.65 -10.04 8.94
C ALA A 51 2.03 -11.44 8.83
N ILE A 52 1.39 -11.75 7.70
CA ILE A 52 0.69 -13.03 7.47
C ILE A 52 1.24 -13.73 6.22
N LEU A 53 1.18 -13.10 5.05
CA LEU A 53 1.56 -13.72 3.77
C LEU A 53 3.06 -13.60 3.47
N ASP A 54 3.64 -12.44 3.72
CA ASP A 54 5.06 -12.16 3.52
C ASP A 54 5.65 -11.68 4.84
N LEU A 55 6.55 -12.44 5.42
CA LEU A 55 7.20 -12.09 6.69
C LEU A 55 8.45 -11.22 6.49
N SER A 56 8.85 -10.99 5.25
CA SER A 56 10.03 -10.18 4.93
C SER A 56 9.75 -8.68 5.01
N ILE A 57 10.82 -7.91 5.01
CA ILE A 57 10.79 -6.44 4.91
C ILE A 57 10.17 -5.97 3.58
N ALA A 58 10.23 -6.79 2.51
CA ALA A 58 9.68 -6.44 1.20
C ALA A 58 8.15 -6.25 1.21
N GLY A 59 7.43 -6.86 2.18
CA GLY A 59 6.00 -6.62 2.42
C GLY A 59 5.67 -5.41 3.30
N SER A 60 6.65 -4.57 3.65
CA SER A 60 6.42 -3.39 4.50
C SER A 60 5.64 -2.30 3.79
N GLN A 61 4.83 -1.56 4.55
CA GLN A 61 4.01 -0.47 4.05
C GLN A 61 4.19 0.79 4.93
N PRO A 62 3.93 2.01 4.38
CA PRO A 62 3.47 2.29 3.02
C PRO A 62 4.47 1.83 1.96
N MET A 63 3.96 1.19 0.90
CA MET A 63 4.77 0.64 -0.18
C MET A 63 4.78 1.59 -1.37
N ILE A 64 5.95 1.75 -2.00
CA ILE A 64 6.12 2.60 -3.18
C ILE A 64 6.16 1.71 -4.41
N SER A 65 5.41 2.07 -5.45
CA SER A 65 5.41 1.36 -6.72
C SER A 65 6.76 1.38 -7.43
N SER A 66 7.02 0.44 -8.32
CA SER A 66 8.33 0.28 -9.00
C SER A 66 8.71 1.51 -9.83
N ASN A 67 7.75 2.17 -10.47
CA ASN A 67 7.92 3.43 -11.20
C ASN A 67 7.94 4.67 -10.28
N LYS A 68 7.82 4.49 -8.95
CA LYS A 68 7.80 5.53 -7.91
C LYS A 68 6.62 6.52 -7.98
N ARG A 69 5.62 6.26 -8.82
CA ARG A 69 4.44 7.10 -8.98
C ARG A 69 3.48 6.96 -7.81
N TYR A 70 3.18 5.73 -7.41
CA TYR A 70 2.19 5.45 -6.38
C TYR A 70 2.83 5.14 -5.03
N VAL A 71 2.16 5.57 -3.96
CA VAL A 71 2.43 5.13 -2.59
C VAL A 71 1.14 4.59 -2.00
N ILE A 72 1.16 3.36 -1.49
CA ILE A 72 -0.02 2.69 -0.96
C ILE A 72 0.13 2.37 0.53
N THR A 73 -0.96 2.57 1.29
CA THR A 73 -1.21 1.88 2.55
C THR A 73 -2.50 1.06 2.40
N TYR A 74 -2.45 -0.19 2.80
CA TYR A 74 -3.47 -1.18 2.48
C TYR A 74 -3.71 -2.11 3.68
N ASN A 75 -4.98 -2.33 3.99
CA ASN A 75 -5.41 -3.35 4.93
C ASN A 75 -6.51 -4.19 4.28
N GLY A 76 -6.27 -5.46 4.11
CA GLY A 76 -7.22 -6.37 3.51
C GLY A 76 -6.57 -7.58 2.85
N GLU A 77 -7.34 -8.20 1.99
CA GLU A 77 -6.92 -9.32 1.18
C GLU A 77 -7.62 -9.27 -0.19
N VAL A 78 -6.84 -9.34 -1.26
CA VAL A 78 -7.33 -9.48 -2.64
C VAL A 78 -7.22 -10.95 -3.02
N TYR A 79 -8.31 -11.68 -2.95
CA TYR A 79 -8.35 -13.15 -3.12
C TYR A 79 -7.87 -13.61 -4.49
N ASN A 80 -8.10 -12.82 -5.53
CA ASN A 80 -7.72 -13.15 -6.90
C ASN A 80 -6.40 -12.49 -7.35
N PHE A 81 -5.49 -12.18 -6.42
CA PHE A 81 -4.21 -11.51 -6.72
C PHE A 81 -3.36 -12.30 -7.74
N ASN A 82 -3.40 -13.64 -7.71
CA ASN A 82 -2.69 -14.47 -8.68
C ASN A 82 -3.23 -14.33 -10.12
N GLU A 83 -4.53 -14.12 -10.30
CA GLU A 83 -5.13 -13.85 -11.62
C GLU A 83 -4.68 -12.48 -12.13
N ILE A 84 -4.66 -11.47 -11.24
CA ILE A 84 -4.20 -10.12 -11.55
C ILE A 84 -2.71 -10.15 -11.93
N LYS A 85 -1.87 -10.86 -11.16
CA LYS A 85 -0.45 -11.06 -11.47
C LYS A 85 -0.24 -11.62 -12.87
N LYS A 86 -1.00 -12.66 -13.25
CA LYS A 86 -0.93 -13.24 -14.60
C LYS A 86 -1.30 -12.22 -15.69
N LYS A 87 -2.30 -11.37 -15.46
CA LYS A 87 -2.67 -10.31 -16.41
C LYS A 87 -1.56 -9.26 -16.55
N ILE A 88 -0.95 -8.84 -15.44
CA ILE A 88 0.20 -7.92 -15.47
C ILE A 88 1.33 -8.51 -16.31
N LEU A 89 1.74 -9.74 -16.04
CA LEU A 89 2.82 -10.42 -16.76
C LEU A 89 2.49 -10.66 -18.24
N LYS A 90 1.21 -10.86 -18.58
CA LYS A 90 0.77 -10.94 -19.98
C LYS A 90 0.91 -9.60 -20.71
N SER A 91 0.61 -8.50 -20.02
CA SER A 91 0.73 -7.13 -20.57
C SER A 91 2.18 -6.65 -20.59
N ASN A 92 2.93 -6.96 -19.55
CA ASN A 92 4.35 -6.63 -19.41
C ASN A 92 5.15 -7.84 -18.92
N PRO A 93 5.67 -8.69 -19.83
CA PRO A 93 6.45 -9.90 -19.45
C PRO A 93 7.72 -9.63 -18.65
N ARG A 94 8.21 -8.38 -18.65
CA ARG A 94 9.42 -7.97 -17.91
C ARG A 94 9.08 -7.34 -16.55
N TYR A 95 7.80 -7.29 -16.15
CA TYR A 95 7.43 -6.76 -14.84
C TYR A 95 8.01 -7.66 -13.74
N PHE A 96 8.75 -7.06 -12.83
CA PHE A 96 9.42 -7.77 -11.75
C PHE A 96 8.75 -7.46 -10.41
N PHE A 97 8.51 -8.49 -9.62
CA PHE A 97 7.97 -8.40 -8.27
C PHE A 97 9.07 -8.75 -7.26
N ASN A 98 9.26 -7.88 -6.26
CA ASN A 98 10.27 -8.06 -5.21
C ASN A 98 9.76 -8.87 -4.01
N SER A 99 8.44 -9.00 -3.88
CA SER A 99 7.78 -9.68 -2.76
C SER A 99 6.71 -10.65 -3.23
N SER A 100 6.20 -11.44 -2.31
CA SER A 100 5.01 -12.28 -2.49
C SER A 100 3.73 -11.61 -2.00
N ALA A 101 3.81 -10.36 -1.51
CA ALA A 101 2.67 -9.64 -0.98
C ALA A 101 1.67 -9.25 -2.09
N ASP A 102 0.38 -9.41 -1.81
CA ASP A 102 -0.69 -8.95 -2.69
C ASP A 102 -0.66 -7.44 -2.90
N THR A 103 -0.16 -6.67 -1.93
CA THR A 103 0.04 -5.23 -2.01
C THR A 103 0.90 -4.82 -3.21
N GLU A 104 2.00 -5.53 -3.48
CA GLU A 104 2.85 -5.23 -4.63
C GLU A 104 2.15 -5.55 -5.95
N ILE A 105 1.32 -6.59 -5.97
CA ILE A 105 0.52 -6.93 -7.14
C ILE A 105 -0.55 -5.88 -7.41
N ILE A 106 -1.17 -5.33 -6.35
CA ILE A 106 -2.10 -4.19 -6.45
C ILE A 106 -1.40 -2.98 -7.07
N LEU A 107 -0.20 -2.64 -6.59
CA LEU A 107 0.61 -1.55 -7.18
C LEU A 107 0.96 -1.82 -8.65
N GLY A 108 1.38 -3.04 -8.98
CA GLY A 108 1.65 -3.44 -10.35
C GLY A 108 0.43 -3.34 -11.27
N ALA A 109 -0.75 -3.62 -10.74
CA ALA A 109 -2.00 -3.43 -11.48
C ALA A 109 -2.27 -1.95 -11.75
N PHE A 110 -2.09 -1.08 -10.74
CA PHE A 110 -2.26 0.37 -10.92
C PHE A 110 -1.28 0.95 -11.96
N GLU A 111 -0.02 0.48 -11.96
CA GLU A 111 0.98 0.87 -12.94
C GLU A 111 0.62 0.41 -14.37
N THR A 112 0.06 -0.80 -14.50
CA THR A 112 -0.18 -1.43 -15.80
C THR A 112 -1.50 -1.03 -16.43
N PHE A 113 -2.58 -0.95 -15.63
CA PHE A 113 -3.95 -0.78 -16.11
C PHE A 113 -4.59 0.53 -15.66
N GLY A 114 -3.93 1.26 -14.75
CA GLY A 114 -4.49 2.44 -14.10
C GLY A 114 -5.45 2.08 -12.96
N PHE A 115 -5.82 3.10 -12.18
CA PHE A 115 -6.52 2.93 -10.90
C PHE A 115 -7.92 2.31 -11.07
N LYS A 116 -8.74 2.87 -11.96
CA LYS A 116 -10.15 2.46 -12.14
C LYS A 116 -10.28 1.02 -12.62
N GLU A 117 -9.51 0.66 -13.64
CA GLU A 117 -9.53 -0.69 -14.21
C GLU A 117 -9.03 -1.72 -13.19
N SER A 118 -7.96 -1.40 -12.48
CA SER A 118 -7.42 -2.29 -11.45
C SER A 118 -8.41 -2.57 -10.34
N LEU A 119 -9.12 -1.55 -9.84
CA LEU A 119 -10.16 -1.74 -8.82
C LEU A 119 -11.29 -2.64 -9.32
N SER A 120 -11.70 -2.52 -10.59
CA SER A 120 -12.75 -3.36 -11.16
C SER A 120 -12.36 -4.84 -11.25
N MET A 121 -11.07 -5.14 -11.31
CA MET A 121 -10.55 -6.51 -11.35
C MET A 121 -10.43 -7.16 -9.98
N MET A 122 -10.33 -6.38 -8.90
CA MET A 122 -10.08 -6.89 -7.56
C MET A 122 -11.31 -7.54 -6.94
N ARG A 123 -11.12 -8.69 -6.32
CA ARG A 123 -12.13 -9.41 -5.52
C ARG A 123 -11.55 -9.65 -4.14
N GLY A 124 -12.22 -9.17 -3.11
CA GLY A 124 -11.74 -9.30 -1.74
C GLY A 124 -12.35 -8.30 -0.79
N MET A 125 -11.83 -8.26 0.42
CA MET A 125 -12.20 -7.28 1.44
C MET A 125 -10.99 -6.41 1.74
N PHE A 126 -11.07 -5.11 1.45
CA PHE A 126 -9.91 -4.24 1.62
C PHE A 126 -10.29 -2.77 1.83
N ALA A 127 -9.37 -2.07 2.48
CA ALA A 127 -9.33 -0.63 2.54
C ALA A 127 -7.96 -0.16 2.01
N ILE A 128 -7.96 0.85 1.16
CA ILE A 128 -6.78 1.36 0.47
C ILE A 128 -6.68 2.87 0.66
N GLY A 129 -5.50 3.33 1.09
CA GLY A 129 -5.05 4.70 0.93
C GLY A 129 -3.97 4.74 -0.15
N ILE A 130 -4.17 5.49 -1.20
CA ILE A 130 -3.19 5.62 -2.29
C ILE A 130 -2.89 7.08 -2.58
N TRP A 131 -1.61 7.35 -2.80
CA TRP A 131 -1.11 8.63 -3.26
C TRP A 131 -0.54 8.48 -4.67
N ASP A 132 -1.06 9.24 -5.62
CA ASP A 132 -0.55 9.40 -6.99
C ASP A 132 0.26 10.71 -7.04
N LYS A 133 1.58 10.60 -7.23
CA LYS A 133 2.52 11.74 -7.19
C LYS A 133 2.44 12.60 -8.44
#